data_400485d444f8dcd679fa9087593c11f0
#
_entry.id   400485d444f8dcd679fa9087593c11f0
#
_cell.length_a   1.000
_cell.length_b   1.000
_cell.length_c   1.000
_cell.angle_alpha   90.00
_cell.angle_beta   90.00
_cell.angle_gamma   90.00
#
_symmetry.space_group_name_H-M   'P 1'
#
loop_
_entity.id
_entity.type
_entity.pdbx_description
1 polymer ?
#
loop_
_entity_poly.entity_id
_entity_poly.type
_entity_poly.pdbx_seq_one_letter_code
_entity_poly.pdbx_strand_id
1 'polypeptide(L)'
;MQYNAVVTGSDPVNITSEANASSNVEGIVKKDAKLQVVRKNYGNGYSQVWFNSKKCYIPTKNLSEFKTYATLSAIKKLGKAKGTLVIDSPWAALGSMAYSSEALKILKKYKMDENAAYKKIAAVNGVYFMSEGDSATVYGISKYTYTTKDFPDVKETTKIYKILFNGKVCYVTDQGHIPFTYYSGNKYSKKVTSKTKKLWIYDTAASLESYNINNDDYYKLDDIAQMMSKTNKSFNVKYDKANNAIIIDSMSPYKGKSAPMKKGNGKKYKTTMPATSIVWDGEVTGIPCYKINGNYYVTAYDIAELTDSRFEDINNGWHIITTRPHKIDAYG
;
A
#
# COMPACT_ATOMS: atom_id res chain seq x y z
N MET A 1 -10.82 -9.18 7.05
CA MET A 1 -9.92 -8.26 7.79
C MET A 1 -8.71 -9.04 8.25
N GLN A 2 -7.51 -8.57 7.96
CA GLN A 2 -6.29 -9.31 8.31
C GLN A 2 -5.70 -8.70 9.57
N TYR A 3 -5.74 -9.43 10.67
CA TYR A 3 -5.10 -9.02 11.92
C TYR A 3 -3.58 -9.13 11.79
N ASN A 4 -2.86 -8.12 12.29
CA ASN A 4 -1.41 -8.05 12.22
C ASN A 4 -0.74 -7.71 13.57
N ALA A 5 -1.51 -7.56 14.63
CA ALA A 5 -1.01 -7.32 15.98
C ALA A 5 -1.90 -7.99 17.03
N VAL A 6 -1.33 -8.22 18.19
CA VAL A 6 -1.98 -8.75 19.39
C VAL A 6 -1.84 -7.75 20.53
N VAL A 7 -2.89 -7.56 21.29
CA VAL A 7 -2.88 -6.71 22.50
C VAL A 7 -2.14 -7.44 23.63
N THR A 8 -1.11 -6.78 24.21
CA THR A 8 -0.29 -7.33 25.29
C THR A 8 -0.37 -6.52 26.59
N GLY A 9 -1.04 -5.38 26.55
CA GLY A 9 -1.14 -4.52 27.73
C GLY A 9 -1.97 -5.13 28.88
N SER A 10 -1.94 -4.43 30.02
CA SER A 10 -2.84 -4.73 31.14
C SER A 10 -4.28 -4.66 30.69
N ASP A 11 -5.09 -5.57 31.15
CA ASP A 11 -6.49 -5.64 30.84
C ASP A 11 -7.31 -4.68 31.71
N PRO A 12 -8.23 -3.89 31.19
CA PRO A 12 -8.55 -3.61 29.77
C PRO A 12 -7.73 -2.46 29.16
N VAL A 13 -7.53 -2.48 27.83
CA VAL A 13 -6.86 -1.41 27.09
C VAL A 13 -7.88 -0.59 26.32
N ASN A 14 -7.86 0.72 26.51
CA ASN A 14 -8.73 1.64 25.78
C ASN A 14 -8.26 1.84 24.35
N ILE A 15 -9.21 1.83 23.42
CA ILE A 15 -9.07 2.32 22.07
C ILE A 15 -9.70 3.70 22.01
N THR A 16 -8.97 4.68 21.50
CA THR A 16 -9.36 6.08 21.52
C THR A 16 -9.61 6.64 20.13
N SER A 17 -10.39 7.72 20.05
CA SER A 17 -10.70 8.40 18.78
C SER A 17 -9.51 9.17 18.19
N GLU A 18 -8.55 9.53 19.03
CA GLU A 18 -7.33 10.26 18.66
C GLU A 18 -6.10 9.66 19.35
N ALA A 19 -4.90 10.00 18.86
CA ALA A 19 -3.63 9.51 19.40
C ALA A 19 -3.23 10.19 20.71
N ASN A 20 -4.14 10.20 21.71
CA ASN A 20 -3.91 10.73 23.05
C ASN A 20 -4.82 10.08 24.08
N ALA A 21 -4.42 10.14 25.37
CA ALA A 21 -5.13 9.48 26.46
C ALA A 21 -6.42 10.21 26.91
N SER A 22 -6.57 11.49 26.59
CA SER A 22 -7.70 12.32 26.97
C SER A 22 -8.81 12.36 25.92
N SER A 23 -8.64 11.70 24.79
CA SER A 23 -9.65 11.62 23.75
C SER A 23 -10.74 10.61 24.10
N ASN A 24 -11.87 10.68 23.38
CA ASN A 24 -12.99 9.78 23.61
C ASN A 24 -12.57 8.31 23.46
N VAL A 25 -13.04 7.48 24.39
CA VAL A 25 -12.88 6.04 24.32
C VAL A 25 -13.89 5.46 23.34
N GLU A 26 -13.40 4.88 22.27
CA GLU A 26 -14.19 4.26 21.19
C GLU A 26 -14.51 2.79 21.48
N GLY A 27 -13.77 2.21 22.40
CA GLY A 27 -13.96 0.86 22.87
C GLY A 27 -12.83 0.37 23.74
N ILE A 28 -12.98 -0.86 24.20
CA ILE A 28 -12.06 -1.51 25.13
C ILE A 28 -11.70 -2.87 24.54
N VAL A 29 -10.43 -3.20 24.58
CA VAL A 29 -9.92 -4.51 24.12
C VAL A 29 -9.18 -5.22 25.25
N LYS A 30 -9.35 -6.53 25.31
CA LYS A 30 -8.68 -7.38 26.28
C LYS A 30 -7.31 -7.83 25.77
N LYS A 31 -6.46 -8.27 26.68
CA LYS A 31 -5.23 -8.97 26.35
C LYS A 31 -5.53 -10.09 25.34
N ASP A 32 -4.57 -10.35 24.43
CA ASP A 32 -4.67 -11.32 23.34
C ASP A 32 -5.72 -11.00 22.27
N ALA A 33 -6.42 -9.86 22.36
CA ALA A 33 -7.26 -9.39 21.26
C ALA A 33 -6.40 -9.13 20.00
N LYS A 34 -6.88 -9.61 18.86
CA LYS A 34 -6.20 -9.41 17.57
C LYS A 34 -6.72 -8.14 16.91
N LEU A 35 -5.81 -7.27 16.51
CA LEU A 35 -6.13 -6.00 15.86
C LEU A 35 -5.45 -5.90 14.49
N GLN A 36 -6.09 -5.15 13.60
CA GLN A 36 -5.47 -4.71 12.37
C GLN A 36 -4.83 -3.33 12.62
N VAL A 37 -3.51 -3.30 12.68
CA VAL A 37 -2.74 -2.05 12.75
C VAL A 37 -2.65 -1.48 11.34
N VAL A 38 -3.13 -0.24 11.17
CA VAL A 38 -3.04 0.55 9.95
C VAL A 38 -1.68 1.23 9.89
N ARG A 39 -1.26 1.81 11.03
CA ARG A 39 0.02 2.50 11.15
C ARG A 39 0.59 2.34 12.55
N LYS A 40 1.81 1.80 12.63
CA LYS A 40 2.56 1.70 13.87
C LYS A 40 3.23 3.03 14.20
N ASN A 41 3.30 3.35 15.51
CA ASN A 41 3.95 4.59 15.99
C ASN A 41 3.42 5.84 15.25
N TYR A 42 2.10 5.95 15.15
CA TYR A 42 1.44 7.07 14.47
C TYR A 42 1.83 8.43 15.04
N GLY A 43 1.93 8.54 16.37
CA GLY A 43 2.32 9.74 17.10
C GLY A 43 1.99 9.60 18.59
N ASN A 44 2.63 10.40 19.45
CA ASN A 44 2.40 10.44 20.89
C ASN A 44 2.46 9.07 21.59
N GLY A 45 3.17 8.09 21.04
CA GLY A 45 3.23 6.72 21.56
C GLY A 45 2.00 5.87 21.22
N TYR A 46 1.18 6.29 20.25
CA TYR A 46 0.01 5.55 19.78
C TYR A 46 0.26 4.92 18.40
N SER A 47 -0.45 3.82 18.14
CA SER A 47 -0.58 3.18 16.84
C SER A 47 -2.03 3.28 16.35
N GLN A 48 -2.21 3.51 15.06
CA GLN A 48 -3.52 3.56 14.43
C GLN A 48 -3.99 2.14 14.09
N VAL A 49 -5.23 1.83 14.42
CA VAL A 49 -5.85 0.51 14.24
C VAL A 49 -7.22 0.63 13.61
N TRP A 50 -7.66 -0.40 12.90
CA TRP A 50 -9.06 -0.56 12.54
C TRP A 50 -9.83 -1.14 13.72
N PHE A 51 -10.85 -0.43 14.15
CA PHE A 51 -11.77 -0.87 15.18
C PHE A 51 -13.20 -0.40 14.86
N ASN A 52 -14.16 -1.33 14.87
CA ASN A 52 -15.57 -1.05 14.51
C ASN A 52 -15.71 -0.25 13.19
N SER A 53 -15.02 -0.70 12.14
CA SER A 53 -15.05 -0.12 10.79
C SER A 53 -14.54 1.33 10.68
N LYS A 54 -13.79 1.82 11.67
CA LYS A 54 -13.15 3.13 11.65
C LYS A 54 -11.71 3.07 12.14
N LYS A 55 -10.93 4.10 11.80
CA LYS A 55 -9.58 4.27 12.30
C LYS A 55 -9.63 4.81 13.73
N CYS A 56 -9.01 4.09 14.64
CA CYS A 56 -8.90 4.44 16.06
C CYS A 56 -7.44 4.27 16.50
N TYR A 57 -7.17 4.56 17.75
CA TYR A 57 -5.81 4.59 18.27
C TYR A 57 -5.69 3.77 19.56
N ILE A 58 -4.55 3.11 19.71
CA ILE A 58 -4.19 2.34 20.90
C ILE A 58 -2.74 2.66 21.28
N PRO A 59 -2.39 2.73 22.57
CA PRO A 59 -0.98 2.91 22.96
C PRO A 59 -0.10 1.83 22.36
N THR A 60 0.95 2.21 21.66
CA THR A 60 1.86 1.27 20.95
C THR A 60 2.48 0.25 21.89
N LYS A 61 2.75 0.64 23.16
CA LYS A 61 3.28 -0.24 24.19
C LYS A 61 2.39 -1.43 24.54
N ASN A 62 1.10 -1.33 24.22
CA ASN A 62 0.11 -2.37 24.49
C ASN A 62 -0.10 -3.30 23.28
N LEU A 63 0.76 -3.21 22.27
CA LEU A 63 0.72 -4.08 21.09
C LEU A 63 2.02 -4.86 20.95
N SER A 64 1.93 -6.14 20.66
CA SER A 64 3.07 -6.98 20.30
C SER A 64 2.93 -7.57 18.92
N GLU A 65 4.06 -7.97 18.35
CA GLU A 65 4.17 -8.71 17.09
C GLU A 65 3.40 -8.07 15.95
N PHE A 66 3.76 -6.83 15.65
CA PHE A 66 3.42 -6.29 14.34
C PHE A 66 4.05 -7.21 13.29
N LYS A 67 3.27 -7.84 12.43
CA LYS A 67 3.81 -8.37 11.19
C LYS A 67 4.38 -7.17 10.44
N THR A 68 5.67 -6.97 10.58
CA THR A 68 6.39 -5.83 10.05
C THR A 68 6.20 -5.77 8.54
N TYR A 69 5.76 -4.64 8.05
CA TYR A 69 5.96 -4.29 6.65
C TYR A 69 7.45 -4.41 6.34
N ALA A 70 7.78 -4.71 5.08
CA ALA A 70 9.17 -4.73 4.70
C ALA A 70 9.78 -3.37 5.00
N THR A 71 10.87 -3.34 5.74
CA THR A 71 11.66 -2.13 5.98
C THR A 71 12.53 -1.84 4.77
N LEU A 72 13.07 -0.64 4.68
CA LEU A 72 14.07 -0.29 3.66
C LEU A 72 15.25 -1.30 3.66
N SER A 73 15.68 -1.76 4.83
CA SER A 73 16.70 -2.80 4.98
C SER A 73 16.26 -4.14 4.37
N ALA A 74 15.00 -4.50 4.53
CA ALA A 74 14.45 -5.72 3.92
C ALA A 74 14.39 -5.62 2.39
N ILE A 75 14.02 -4.45 1.84
CA ILE A 75 14.04 -4.22 0.38
C ILE A 75 15.45 -4.37 -0.18
N LYS A 76 16.46 -3.80 0.49
CA LYS A 76 17.87 -3.96 0.08
C LYS A 76 18.26 -5.43 -0.08
N LYS A 77 17.80 -6.30 0.82
CA LYS A 77 18.05 -7.74 0.78
C LYS A 77 17.30 -8.47 -0.35
N LEU A 78 16.26 -7.87 -0.93
CA LEU A 78 15.57 -8.47 -2.09
C LEU A 78 16.38 -8.36 -3.37
N GLY A 79 17.36 -7.45 -3.42
CA GLY A 79 18.19 -7.23 -4.58
C GLY A 79 17.48 -6.40 -5.66
N LYS A 80 17.94 -6.52 -6.90
CA LYS A 80 17.41 -5.75 -8.03
C LYS A 80 16.04 -6.28 -8.47
N ALA A 81 15.07 -5.36 -8.61
CA ALA A 81 13.77 -5.67 -9.18
C ALA A 81 13.89 -6.22 -10.61
N LYS A 82 13.11 -7.25 -10.92
CA LYS A 82 13.11 -7.94 -12.23
C LYS A 82 11.96 -7.49 -13.13
N GLY A 83 10.93 -6.87 -12.55
CA GLY A 83 9.78 -6.40 -13.31
C GLY A 83 8.60 -6.07 -12.41
N THR A 84 7.44 -5.94 -13.04
CA THR A 84 6.17 -5.63 -12.39
C THR A 84 5.14 -6.70 -12.76
N LEU A 85 4.37 -7.14 -11.78
CA LEU A 85 3.19 -7.96 -11.93
C LEU A 85 1.97 -7.04 -11.80
N VAL A 86 1.01 -7.17 -12.70
CA VAL A 86 -0.23 -6.36 -12.71
C VAL A 86 -1.42 -7.30 -12.80
N ILE A 87 -2.42 -7.09 -11.97
CA ILE A 87 -3.70 -7.78 -12.06
C ILE A 87 -4.55 -7.02 -13.07
N ASP A 88 -4.74 -7.59 -14.25
CA ASP A 88 -5.35 -6.91 -15.40
C ASP A 88 -6.68 -7.56 -15.88
N SER A 89 -7.30 -8.36 -15.03
CA SER A 89 -8.55 -9.01 -15.38
C SER A 89 -9.68 -8.70 -14.38
N PRO A 90 -10.88 -8.34 -14.89
CA PRO A 90 -12.06 -8.14 -14.07
C PRO A 90 -12.53 -9.41 -13.35
N TRP A 91 -12.11 -10.59 -13.80
CA TRP A 91 -12.36 -11.87 -13.13
C TRP A 91 -11.54 -12.06 -11.85
N ALA A 92 -10.58 -11.17 -11.58
CA ALA A 92 -9.89 -11.09 -10.30
C ALA A 92 -10.81 -10.70 -9.11
N ALA A 93 -12.10 -10.48 -9.33
CA ALA A 93 -13.09 -10.31 -8.28
C ALA A 93 -13.14 -11.50 -7.29
N LEU A 94 -12.62 -12.68 -7.68
CA LEU A 94 -12.39 -13.82 -6.79
C LEU A 94 -11.02 -13.79 -6.09
N GLY A 95 -10.23 -12.73 -6.31
CA GLY A 95 -8.95 -12.44 -5.65
C GLY A 95 -7.80 -13.31 -6.15
N SER A 96 -6.82 -12.68 -6.79
CA SER A 96 -5.51 -13.31 -6.97
C SER A 96 -4.85 -13.45 -5.60
N MET A 97 -4.44 -14.67 -5.24
CA MET A 97 -3.84 -14.93 -3.94
C MET A 97 -2.33 -14.77 -4.00
N ALA A 98 -1.79 -13.93 -3.14
CA ALA A 98 -0.38 -13.89 -2.82
C ALA A 98 -0.13 -14.59 -1.49
N TYR A 99 0.90 -15.42 -1.43
CA TYR A 99 1.20 -16.27 -0.28
C TYR A 99 2.40 -15.76 0.51
N SER A 100 2.32 -15.81 1.84
CA SER A 100 3.52 -15.68 2.67
C SER A 100 4.52 -16.82 2.39
N SER A 101 5.76 -16.67 2.85
CA SER A 101 6.77 -17.75 2.72
C SER A 101 6.31 -19.05 3.37
N GLU A 102 5.60 -18.96 4.49
CA GLU A 102 5.09 -20.11 5.23
C GLU A 102 3.92 -20.78 4.50
N ALA A 103 2.96 -19.97 4.05
CA ALA A 103 1.84 -20.47 3.25
C ALA A 103 2.31 -21.13 1.95
N LEU A 104 3.32 -20.57 1.28
CA LEU A 104 3.93 -21.19 0.09
C LEU A 104 4.59 -22.54 0.40
N LYS A 105 5.26 -22.69 1.55
CA LYS A 105 5.82 -23.99 1.98
C LYS A 105 4.71 -25.04 2.18
N ILE A 106 3.59 -24.64 2.79
CA ILE A 106 2.44 -25.49 2.95
C ILE A 106 1.89 -25.89 1.59
N LEU A 107 1.65 -24.93 0.70
CA LEU A 107 1.13 -25.17 -0.65
C LEU A 107 2.00 -26.18 -1.42
N LYS A 108 3.33 -26.02 -1.38
CA LYS A 108 4.27 -26.96 -2.00
C LYS A 108 4.17 -28.37 -1.39
N LYS A 109 4.01 -28.47 -0.05
CA LYS A 109 3.81 -29.77 0.62
C LYS A 109 2.57 -30.50 0.11
N TYR A 110 1.52 -29.75 -0.23
CA TYR A 110 0.28 -30.26 -0.82
C TYR A 110 0.31 -30.30 -2.36
N LYS A 111 1.52 -30.27 -2.96
CA LYS A 111 1.69 -30.37 -4.42
C LYS A 111 0.90 -29.31 -5.18
N MET A 112 0.86 -28.10 -4.66
CA MET A 112 0.13 -26.94 -5.21
C MET A 112 -1.41 -27.09 -5.22
N ASP A 113 -1.98 -28.08 -4.55
CA ASP A 113 -3.43 -28.22 -4.38
C ASP A 113 -3.90 -27.25 -3.28
N GLU A 114 -4.51 -26.14 -3.72
CA GLU A 114 -5.01 -25.09 -2.82
C GLU A 114 -6.14 -25.56 -1.94
N ASN A 115 -7.03 -26.41 -2.47
CA ASN A 115 -8.18 -26.93 -1.72
C ASN A 115 -7.72 -27.85 -0.58
N ALA A 116 -6.79 -28.75 -0.86
CA ALA A 116 -6.21 -29.64 0.14
C ALA A 116 -5.38 -28.87 1.20
N ALA A 117 -4.72 -27.77 0.80
CA ALA A 117 -3.89 -26.96 1.67
C ALA A 117 -4.67 -25.92 2.48
N TYR A 118 -5.90 -25.56 2.09
CA TYR A 118 -6.65 -24.39 2.54
C TYR A 118 -6.66 -24.19 4.06
N LYS A 119 -7.09 -25.21 4.82
CA LYS A 119 -7.17 -25.11 6.30
C LYS A 119 -5.82 -24.82 6.94
N LYS A 120 -4.74 -25.38 6.40
CA LYS A 120 -3.38 -25.18 6.92
C LYS A 120 -2.84 -23.80 6.54
N ILE A 121 -3.13 -23.34 5.33
CA ILE A 121 -2.74 -21.99 4.85
C ILE A 121 -3.51 -20.92 5.63
N ALA A 122 -4.81 -21.10 5.85
CA ALA A 122 -5.62 -20.18 6.63
C ALA A 122 -5.11 -20.04 8.08
N ALA A 123 -4.66 -21.12 8.69
CA ALA A 123 -4.14 -21.12 10.06
C ALA A 123 -2.87 -20.24 10.25
N VAL A 124 -2.09 -20.04 9.20
CA VAL A 124 -0.87 -19.18 9.26
C VAL A 124 -1.11 -17.74 8.82
N ASN A 125 -2.36 -17.34 8.55
CA ASN A 125 -2.70 -15.99 8.06
C ASN A 125 -1.80 -15.53 6.90
N GLY A 126 -1.47 -16.44 6.01
CA GLY A 126 -0.44 -16.26 5.00
C GLY A 126 -0.95 -15.94 3.60
N VAL A 127 -2.24 -15.59 3.44
CA VAL A 127 -2.85 -15.26 2.15
C VAL A 127 -3.17 -13.79 2.09
N TYR A 128 -2.80 -13.14 0.99
CA TYR A 128 -3.09 -11.74 0.68
C TYR A 128 -3.84 -11.70 -0.64
N PHE A 129 -4.94 -10.97 -0.68
CA PHE A 129 -5.74 -10.82 -1.89
C PHE A 129 -5.26 -9.61 -2.68
N MET A 130 -5.13 -9.79 -3.99
CA MET A 130 -4.83 -8.76 -4.97
C MET A 130 -6.06 -8.58 -5.86
N SER A 131 -6.48 -7.34 -6.07
CA SER A 131 -7.66 -6.99 -6.87
C SER A 131 -7.26 -6.49 -8.26
N GLU A 132 -8.23 -6.37 -9.16
CA GLU A 132 -8.01 -5.72 -10.46
C GLU A 132 -7.40 -4.34 -10.28
N GLY A 133 -6.38 -4.03 -11.08
CA GLY A 133 -5.61 -2.79 -10.97
C GLY A 133 -4.44 -2.85 -10.00
N ASP A 134 -4.41 -3.82 -9.08
CA ASP A 134 -3.27 -4.00 -8.19
C ASP A 134 -2.01 -4.35 -8.96
N SER A 135 -0.90 -3.89 -8.43
CA SER A 135 0.41 -4.17 -8.99
C SER A 135 1.44 -4.45 -7.91
N ALA A 136 2.44 -5.23 -8.26
CA ALA A 136 3.51 -5.58 -7.34
C ALA A 136 4.87 -5.62 -8.04
N THR A 137 5.91 -5.20 -7.33
CA THR A 137 7.29 -5.33 -7.81
C THR A 137 7.76 -6.76 -7.67
N VAL A 138 8.29 -7.33 -8.76
CA VAL A 138 8.85 -8.69 -8.80
C VAL A 138 10.35 -8.65 -8.56
N TYR A 139 10.83 -9.38 -7.58
CA TYR A 139 12.25 -9.49 -7.21
C TYR A 139 12.85 -10.84 -7.56
N GLY A 140 12.05 -11.86 -7.74
CA GLY A 140 12.52 -13.21 -8.08
C GLY A 140 11.49 -13.99 -8.86
N ILE A 141 11.96 -14.88 -9.72
CA ILE A 141 11.13 -15.85 -10.43
C ILE A 141 11.83 -17.18 -10.28
N SER A 142 11.11 -18.18 -9.80
CA SER A 142 11.58 -19.58 -9.73
C SER A 142 10.55 -20.51 -10.32
N LYS A 143 11.00 -21.70 -10.71
CA LYS A 143 10.12 -22.78 -11.17
C LYS A 143 9.96 -23.80 -10.05
N TYR A 144 8.77 -24.37 -9.94
CA TYR A 144 8.49 -25.48 -9.05
C TYR A 144 7.79 -26.58 -9.86
N THR A 145 8.37 -27.77 -9.88
CA THR A 145 7.82 -28.93 -10.58
C THR A 145 7.23 -29.90 -9.56
N TYR A 146 6.04 -30.39 -9.85
CA TYR A 146 5.28 -31.30 -8.99
C TYR A 146 4.46 -32.25 -9.85
N THR A 147 3.88 -33.26 -9.21
CA THR A 147 2.87 -34.14 -9.80
C THR A 147 1.58 -34.03 -9.02
N THR A 148 0.44 -34.01 -9.69
CA THR A 148 -0.84 -34.00 -9.02
C THR A 148 -1.24 -35.42 -8.56
N LYS A 149 -2.23 -35.51 -7.69
CA LYS A 149 -2.75 -36.81 -7.21
C LYS A 149 -3.45 -37.57 -8.34
N ASP A 150 -4.15 -36.83 -9.20
CA ASP A 150 -4.95 -37.38 -10.27
C ASP A 150 -4.10 -37.79 -11.49
N PHE A 151 -2.92 -37.18 -11.65
CA PHE A 151 -1.98 -37.48 -12.74
C PHE A 151 -0.55 -37.66 -12.19
N PRO A 152 -0.28 -38.77 -11.48
CA PRO A 152 0.97 -38.99 -10.79
C PRO A 152 2.19 -39.11 -11.72
N ASP A 153 1.96 -39.50 -12.98
CA ASP A 153 3.03 -39.62 -13.99
C ASP A 153 3.27 -38.36 -14.79
N VAL A 154 2.41 -37.34 -14.63
CA VAL A 154 2.55 -36.07 -15.34
C VAL A 154 3.22 -35.05 -14.45
N LYS A 155 4.39 -34.57 -14.89
CA LYS A 155 5.10 -33.47 -14.24
C LYS A 155 4.55 -32.12 -14.69
N GLU A 156 3.94 -31.40 -13.77
CA GLU A 156 3.53 -30.02 -13.97
C GLU A 156 4.60 -29.06 -13.46
N THR A 157 4.69 -27.89 -14.06
CA THR A 157 5.64 -26.85 -13.64
C THR A 157 4.95 -25.52 -13.55
N THR A 158 4.99 -24.91 -12.38
CA THR A 158 4.49 -23.56 -12.12
C THR A 158 5.65 -22.58 -11.91
N LYS A 159 5.47 -21.33 -12.31
CA LYS A 159 6.39 -20.24 -11.93
C LYS A 159 5.90 -19.64 -10.63
N ILE A 160 6.86 -19.30 -9.79
CA ILE A 160 6.63 -18.63 -8.50
C ILE A 160 7.33 -17.29 -8.56
N TYR A 161 6.55 -16.22 -8.44
CA TYR A 161 7.01 -14.84 -8.45
C TYR A 161 7.16 -14.36 -7.01
N LYS A 162 8.37 -13.98 -6.59
CA LYS A 162 8.63 -13.31 -5.33
C LYS A 162 8.37 -11.84 -5.52
N ILE A 163 7.36 -11.31 -4.84
CA ILE A 163 6.88 -9.95 -5.00
C ILE A 163 6.96 -9.15 -3.70
N LEU A 164 6.95 -7.83 -3.84
CA LEU A 164 6.65 -6.90 -2.76
C LEU A 164 5.27 -6.31 -3.05
N PHE A 165 4.30 -6.64 -2.19
CA PHE A 165 2.92 -6.19 -2.30
C PHE A 165 2.44 -5.69 -0.94
N ASN A 166 1.87 -4.49 -0.89
CA ASN A 166 1.42 -3.84 0.34
C ASN A 166 2.45 -3.91 1.48
N GLY A 167 3.71 -3.57 1.15
CA GLY A 167 4.82 -3.58 2.10
C GLY A 167 5.26 -4.95 2.59
N LYS A 168 4.77 -6.06 2.02
CA LYS A 168 5.10 -7.43 2.43
C LYS A 168 5.76 -8.20 1.32
N VAL A 169 6.73 -9.03 1.70
CA VAL A 169 7.33 -10.00 0.78
C VAL A 169 6.42 -11.21 0.71
N CYS A 170 5.85 -11.45 -0.45
CA CYS A 170 4.96 -12.58 -0.71
C CYS A 170 5.26 -13.23 -2.06
N TYR A 171 4.49 -14.25 -2.39
CA TYR A 171 4.70 -15.09 -3.55
C TYR A 171 3.39 -15.29 -4.29
N VAL A 172 3.42 -15.14 -5.60
CA VAL A 172 2.32 -15.45 -6.52
C VAL A 172 2.74 -16.58 -7.43
N THR A 173 1.83 -17.47 -7.73
CA THR A 173 2.07 -18.59 -8.67
C THR A 173 1.32 -18.33 -9.97
N ASP A 174 1.82 -18.82 -11.10
CA ASP A 174 1.13 -18.75 -12.39
C ASP A 174 0.25 -19.99 -12.64
N GLN A 175 -0.17 -20.66 -11.56
CA GLN A 175 -1.02 -21.83 -11.64
C GLN A 175 -2.42 -21.46 -12.13
N GLY A 176 -2.71 -21.81 -13.33
CA GLY A 176 -4.00 -22.09 -13.98
C GLY A 176 -5.07 -21.01 -14.09
N HIS A 177 -5.27 -20.10 -13.17
CA HIS A 177 -6.44 -19.19 -13.19
C HIS A 177 -6.20 -17.79 -12.64
N ILE A 178 -4.96 -17.41 -12.42
CA ILE A 178 -4.69 -16.08 -11.89
C ILE A 178 -4.51 -15.11 -13.06
N PRO A 179 -5.42 -14.16 -13.25
CA PRO A 179 -5.34 -13.20 -14.34
C PRO A 179 -4.35 -12.08 -13.99
N PHE A 180 -3.08 -12.35 -14.16
CA PHE A 180 -2.07 -11.30 -14.07
C PHE A 180 -1.14 -11.32 -15.27
N THR A 181 -0.61 -10.15 -15.61
CA THR A 181 0.46 -10.00 -16.60
C THR A 181 1.77 -9.63 -15.93
N TYR A 182 2.82 -10.38 -16.26
CA TYR A 182 4.18 -10.07 -15.84
C TYR A 182 4.90 -9.27 -16.91
N TYR A 183 5.33 -8.08 -16.54
CA TYR A 183 6.13 -7.18 -17.36
C TYR A 183 7.59 -7.22 -16.90
N SER A 184 8.50 -7.79 -17.69
CA SER A 184 9.92 -7.86 -17.35
C SER A 184 10.58 -6.49 -17.42
N GLY A 185 11.37 -6.12 -16.41
CA GLY A 185 12.02 -4.81 -16.33
C GLY A 185 10.99 -3.67 -16.27
N ASN A 186 11.28 -2.55 -16.96
CA ASN A 186 10.38 -1.39 -17.04
C ASN A 186 9.50 -1.41 -18.31
N LYS A 187 9.08 -2.58 -18.76
CA LYS A 187 8.29 -2.70 -20.00
C LYS A 187 6.84 -2.28 -19.85
N TYR A 188 6.28 -2.30 -18.63
CA TYR A 188 4.94 -1.76 -18.43
C TYR A 188 4.96 -0.27 -18.75
N SER A 189 4.21 0.12 -19.77
CA SER A 189 4.03 1.53 -20.10
C SER A 189 2.67 1.75 -20.73
N LYS A 190 2.03 2.83 -20.31
CA LYS A 190 0.75 3.31 -20.83
C LYS A 190 0.95 4.73 -21.35
N LYS A 191 0.25 5.11 -22.42
CA LYS A 191 0.20 6.51 -22.83
C LYS A 191 -0.91 7.19 -22.04
N VAL A 192 -0.58 8.30 -21.38
CA VAL A 192 -1.50 9.10 -20.57
C VAL A 192 -1.46 10.55 -21.02
N THR A 193 -2.59 11.23 -20.93
CA THR A 193 -2.71 12.63 -21.34
C THR A 193 -2.57 13.53 -20.11
N SER A 194 -1.70 14.53 -20.20
CA SER A 194 -1.57 15.58 -19.20
C SER A 194 -2.82 16.42 -19.17
N LYS A 195 -3.49 16.47 -18.04
CA LYS A 195 -4.70 17.26 -17.79
C LYS A 195 -4.44 18.26 -16.68
N THR A 196 -5.22 19.33 -16.62
CA THR A 196 -5.23 20.24 -15.47
C THR A 196 -6.40 19.86 -14.59
N LYS A 197 -6.12 19.56 -13.33
CA LYS A 197 -7.14 19.38 -12.29
C LYS A 197 -6.83 20.27 -11.09
N LYS A 198 -7.86 20.68 -10.40
CA LYS A 198 -7.72 21.49 -9.19
C LYS A 198 -7.71 20.57 -7.99
N LEU A 199 -6.68 20.71 -7.17
CA LEU A 199 -6.53 20.01 -5.91
C LEU A 199 -6.65 21.03 -4.78
N TRP A 200 -7.51 20.73 -3.82
CA TRP A 200 -7.62 21.46 -2.56
C TRP A 200 -6.90 20.72 -1.47
N ILE A 201 -6.07 21.41 -0.73
CA ILE A 201 -5.48 20.92 0.52
C ILE A 201 -5.80 21.92 1.61
N TYR A 202 -6.65 21.51 2.54
CA TYR A 202 -7.23 22.36 3.57
C TYR A 202 -7.98 23.56 2.93
N ASP A 203 -7.48 24.78 3.05
CA ASP A 203 -8.06 26.01 2.49
C ASP A 203 -7.35 26.51 1.21
N THR A 204 -6.31 25.82 0.79
CA THR A 204 -5.49 26.22 -0.35
C THR A 204 -5.80 25.38 -1.56
N ALA A 205 -6.06 26.05 -2.69
CA ALA A 205 -6.30 25.40 -3.96
C ALA A 205 -5.18 25.66 -4.97
N ALA A 206 -4.84 24.65 -5.75
CA ALA A 206 -3.94 24.79 -6.88
C ALA A 206 -4.47 24.03 -8.10
N SER A 207 -4.25 24.62 -9.30
CA SER A 207 -4.48 23.92 -10.56
C SER A 207 -3.21 23.19 -10.95
N LEU A 208 -3.22 21.87 -10.89
CA LEU A 208 -2.06 21.02 -11.05
C LEU A 208 -2.12 20.21 -12.34
N GLU A 209 -0.93 19.84 -12.84
CA GLU A 209 -0.82 18.77 -13.83
C GLU A 209 -1.21 17.45 -13.19
N SER A 210 -2.14 16.74 -13.85
CA SER A 210 -2.62 15.44 -13.42
C SER A 210 -2.70 14.47 -14.58
N TYR A 211 -2.72 13.18 -14.23
CA TYR A 211 -2.88 12.09 -15.19
C TYR A 211 -3.93 11.11 -14.69
N ASN A 212 -4.93 10.82 -15.53
CA ASN A 212 -5.88 9.76 -15.20
C ASN A 212 -5.30 8.40 -15.61
N ILE A 213 -5.16 7.50 -14.66
CA ILE A 213 -4.62 6.14 -14.84
C ILE A 213 -5.54 5.18 -14.11
N ASN A 214 -6.16 4.25 -14.82
CA ASN A 214 -7.10 3.28 -14.25
C ASN A 214 -8.25 3.93 -13.45
N ASN A 215 -8.80 5.03 -13.97
CA ASN A 215 -9.85 5.85 -13.37
C ASN A 215 -9.46 6.71 -12.17
N ASP A 216 -8.21 6.62 -11.69
CA ASP A 216 -7.70 7.46 -10.63
C ASP A 216 -6.86 8.63 -11.16
N ASP A 217 -6.92 9.76 -10.48
CA ASP A 217 -6.13 10.93 -10.81
C ASP A 217 -4.85 10.98 -10.00
N TYR A 218 -3.74 10.96 -10.73
CA TYR A 218 -2.39 11.01 -10.19
C TYR A 218 -1.80 12.40 -10.30
N TYR A 219 -1.27 12.90 -9.20
CA TYR A 219 -0.61 14.20 -9.07
C TYR A 219 0.87 14.02 -8.75
N LYS A 220 1.68 15.00 -9.11
CA LYS A 220 3.10 14.97 -8.77
C LYS A 220 3.29 15.00 -7.25
N LEU A 221 4.04 14.04 -6.73
CA LEU A 221 4.26 13.90 -5.28
C LEU A 221 4.89 15.15 -4.65
N ASP A 222 5.86 15.77 -5.33
CA ASP A 222 6.48 17.00 -4.85
C ASP A 222 5.50 18.18 -4.76
N ASP A 223 4.53 18.26 -5.70
CA ASP A 223 3.53 19.34 -5.69
C ASP A 223 2.56 19.15 -4.50
N ILE A 224 2.14 17.90 -4.23
CA ILE A 224 1.33 17.59 -3.04
C ILE A 224 2.12 17.93 -1.77
N ALA A 225 3.39 17.50 -1.67
CA ALA A 225 4.24 17.78 -0.51
C ALA A 225 4.44 19.28 -0.29
N GLN A 226 4.63 20.06 -1.38
CA GLN A 226 4.73 21.53 -1.32
C GLN A 226 3.43 22.16 -0.84
N MET A 227 2.26 21.71 -1.27
CA MET A 227 0.97 22.18 -0.76
C MET A 227 0.77 21.83 0.72
N MET A 228 1.09 20.57 1.09
CA MET A 228 1.00 20.09 2.48
C MET A 228 1.98 20.82 3.43
N SER A 229 3.03 21.45 2.91
CA SER A 229 4.04 22.15 3.73
C SER A 229 3.47 23.28 4.59
N LYS A 230 2.32 23.82 4.23
CA LYS A 230 1.59 24.87 4.97
C LYS A 230 0.60 24.33 6.00
N THR A 231 0.57 23.03 6.22
CA THR A 231 -0.37 22.36 7.12
C THR A 231 0.38 21.66 8.26
N ASN A 232 -0.34 21.27 9.29
CA ASN A 232 0.19 20.45 10.39
C ASN A 232 0.47 18.98 9.97
N LYS A 233 0.14 18.61 8.73
CA LYS A 233 0.40 17.31 8.11
C LYS A 233 1.53 17.37 7.08
N SER A 234 2.40 18.36 7.21
CA SER A 234 3.60 18.51 6.38
C SER A 234 4.49 17.27 6.46
N PHE A 235 5.09 16.91 5.36
CA PHE A 235 6.06 15.82 5.27
C PHE A 235 7.19 16.16 4.30
N ASN A 236 8.34 15.53 4.47
CA ASN A 236 9.46 15.67 3.58
C ASN A 236 9.57 14.49 2.62
N VAL A 237 10.03 14.74 1.39
CA VAL A 237 10.24 13.72 0.36
C VAL A 237 11.72 13.67 -0.01
N LYS A 238 12.29 12.48 0.00
CA LYS A 238 13.68 12.23 -0.40
C LYS A 238 13.75 11.04 -1.36
N TYR A 239 14.48 11.19 -2.44
CA TYR A 239 14.70 10.13 -3.42
C TYR A 239 16.00 9.40 -3.13
N ASP A 240 15.91 8.15 -2.70
CA ASP A 240 17.05 7.26 -2.47
C ASP A 240 17.32 6.42 -3.72
N LYS A 241 18.20 6.91 -4.57
CA LYS A 241 18.58 6.23 -5.82
C LYS A 241 19.28 4.89 -5.56
N ALA A 242 20.05 4.78 -4.49
CA ALA A 242 20.81 3.56 -4.18
C ALA A 242 19.88 2.39 -3.83
N ASN A 243 18.75 2.69 -3.21
CA ASN A 243 17.76 1.71 -2.78
C ASN A 243 16.52 1.67 -3.66
N ASN A 244 16.48 2.49 -4.72
CA ASN A 244 15.32 2.67 -5.58
C ASN A 244 14.04 2.92 -4.75
N ALA A 245 14.10 3.88 -3.82
CA ALA A 245 13.03 4.19 -2.89
C ALA A 245 12.73 5.70 -2.85
N ILE A 246 11.47 6.01 -2.63
CA ILE A 246 10.98 7.35 -2.26
C ILE A 246 10.74 7.29 -0.76
N ILE A 247 11.51 8.07 -0.01
CA ILE A 247 11.41 8.13 1.44
C ILE A 247 10.56 9.35 1.80
N ILE A 248 9.48 9.12 2.50
CA ILE A 248 8.59 10.15 3.04
C ILE A 248 8.76 10.15 4.56
N ASP A 249 9.09 11.31 5.10
CA ASP A 249 9.30 11.53 6.54
C ASP A 249 8.24 12.51 7.03
N SER A 250 7.26 12.01 7.77
CA SER A 250 6.14 12.81 8.32
C SER A 250 6.55 13.65 9.52
N MET A 251 7.72 13.39 10.10
CA MET A 251 8.25 14.14 11.26
C MET A 251 9.12 15.32 10.85
N SER A 252 9.40 15.48 9.56
CA SER A 252 10.22 16.56 9.02
C SER A 252 9.39 17.48 8.13
N PRO A 253 9.53 18.81 8.25
CA PRO A 253 8.91 19.74 7.31
C PRO A 253 9.46 19.52 5.89
N TYR A 254 8.65 19.86 4.90
CA TYR A 254 9.06 19.81 3.49
C TYR A 254 10.31 20.68 3.24
N LYS A 255 11.35 20.06 2.71
CA LYS A 255 12.65 20.69 2.42
C LYS A 255 12.91 20.89 0.92
N GLY A 256 11.92 20.52 0.09
CA GLY A 256 12.02 20.72 -1.35
C GLY A 256 12.04 22.19 -1.73
N LYS A 257 12.57 22.48 -2.92
CA LYS A 257 12.50 23.85 -3.47
C LYS A 257 11.06 24.14 -3.85
N SER A 258 10.53 25.27 -3.38
CA SER A 258 9.28 25.79 -3.89
C SER A 258 9.46 26.11 -5.38
N ALA A 259 8.82 25.32 -6.22
CA ALA A 259 8.80 25.52 -7.66
C ALA A 259 7.38 25.88 -8.10
N PRO A 260 7.19 26.67 -9.15
CA PRO A 260 5.87 26.91 -9.71
C PRO A 260 5.21 25.59 -10.08
N MET A 261 4.04 25.34 -9.53
CA MET A 261 3.23 24.16 -9.87
C MET A 261 2.76 24.27 -11.31
N LYS A 262 2.97 23.23 -12.09
CA LYS A 262 2.63 23.24 -13.52
C LYS A 262 1.17 22.81 -13.72
N LYS A 263 0.51 23.42 -14.68
CA LYS A 263 -0.75 22.98 -15.23
C LYS A 263 -0.51 21.92 -16.31
N GLY A 264 -1.49 21.08 -16.54
CA GLY A 264 -1.50 20.16 -17.67
C GLY A 264 -1.45 20.89 -19.02
N ASN A 265 -0.85 20.26 -19.99
CA ASN A 265 -0.60 20.86 -21.31
C ASN A 265 -1.29 20.11 -22.47
N GLY A 266 -2.15 19.13 -22.18
CA GLY A 266 -2.86 18.33 -23.17
C GLY A 266 -2.00 17.29 -23.91
N LYS A 267 -0.69 17.27 -23.72
CA LYS A 267 0.22 16.33 -24.40
C LYS A 267 0.11 14.93 -23.83
N LYS A 268 0.39 13.95 -24.67
CA LYS A 268 0.47 12.54 -24.28
C LYS A 268 1.90 12.19 -23.84
N TYR A 269 2.01 11.53 -22.69
CA TYR A 269 3.29 11.07 -22.16
C TYR A 269 3.24 9.55 -21.96
N LYS A 270 4.42 8.95 -22.01
CA LYS A 270 4.61 7.56 -21.62
C LYS A 270 4.75 7.50 -20.10
N THR A 271 3.89 6.75 -19.44
CA THR A 271 4.05 6.43 -18.03
C THR A 271 4.70 5.08 -17.86
N THR A 272 5.51 4.94 -16.83
CA THR A 272 6.06 3.64 -16.39
C THR A 272 5.69 3.44 -14.93
N MET A 273 5.51 2.18 -14.54
CA MET A 273 5.43 1.79 -13.14
C MET A 273 6.83 1.41 -12.70
N PRO A 274 7.56 2.30 -12.02
CA PRO A 274 8.91 1.98 -11.58
C PRO A 274 8.83 0.94 -10.46
N ALA A 275 9.84 0.09 -10.38
CA ALA A 275 10.03 -0.79 -9.24
C ALA A 275 10.51 0.00 -7.99
N THR A 276 10.01 1.23 -7.82
CA THR A 276 10.37 2.15 -6.74
C THR A 276 9.37 1.99 -5.63
N SER A 277 9.85 1.67 -4.43
CA SER A 277 9.01 1.57 -3.25
C SER A 277 8.83 2.93 -2.60
N ILE A 278 7.61 3.25 -2.15
CA ILE A 278 7.37 4.37 -1.26
C ILE A 278 7.55 3.87 0.17
N VAL A 279 8.42 4.53 0.90
CA VAL A 279 8.71 4.25 2.31
C VAL A 279 8.21 5.44 3.13
N TRP A 280 7.25 5.20 4.01
CA TRP A 280 6.69 6.19 4.91
C TRP A 280 7.19 5.91 6.33
N ASP A 281 7.91 6.86 6.92
CA ASP A 281 8.46 6.74 8.28
C ASP A 281 9.21 5.41 8.53
N GLY A 282 9.96 4.95 7.52
CA GLY A 282 10.75 3.72 7.58
C GLY A 282 10.03 2.43 7.18
N GLU A 283 8.73 2.48 6.94
CA GLU A 283 7.92 1.34 6.52
C GLU A 283 7.53 1.43 5.04
N VAL A 284 7.62 0.31 4.33
CA VAL A 284 7.22 0.25 2.92
C VAL A 284 5.71 0.27 2.82
N THR A 285 5.19 1.22 2.02
CA THR A 285 3.77 1.29 1.70
C THR A 285 3.43 0.44 0.48
N GLY A 286 2.15 0.14 0.30
CA GLY A 286 1.62 -0.48 -0.93
C GLY A 286 1.18 0.53 -1.99
N ILE A 287 1.50 1.81 -1.83
CA ILE A 287 0.97 2.88 -2.67
C ILE A 287 1.50 2.76 -4.10
N PRO A 288 0.61 2.71 -5.10
CA PRO A 288 1.00 2.77 -6.50
C PRO A 288 1.69 4.09 -6.83
N CYS A 289 2.82 4.01 -7.53
CA CYS A 289 3.55 5.18 -7.95
C CYS A 289 3.88 5.06 -9.43
N TYR A 290 3.59 6.10 -10.21
CA TYR A 290 3.93 6.16 -11.62
C TYR A 290 5.04 7.17 -11.88
N LYS A 291 5.95 6.82 -12.78
CA LYS A 291 6.98 7.75 -13.27
C LYS A 291 6.58 8.28 -14.64
N ILE A 292 6.41 9.59 -14.75
CA ILE A 292 6.02 10.28 -15.98
C ILE A 292 6.98 11.46 -16.17
N ASN A 293 7.63 11.51 -17.32
CA ASN A 293 8.58 12.58 -17.65
C ASN A 293 9.59 12.87 -16.52
N GLY A 294 10.14 11.81 -15.90
CA GLY A 294 11.14 11.90 -14.84
C GLY A 294 10.60 12.16 -13.43
N ASN A 295 9.34 12.56 -13.26
CA ASN A 295 8.72 12.83 -11.97
C ASN A 295 7.88 11.63 -11.49
N TYR A 296 7.59 11.59 -10.18
CA TYR A 296 6.77 10.57 -9.55
C TYR A 296 5.38 11.12 -9.22
N TYR A 297 4.36 10.31 -9.52
CA TYR A 297 2.95 10.65 -9.37
C TYR A 297 2.25 9.62 -8.51
N VAL A 298 1.43 10.09 -7.59
CA VAL A 298 0.62 9.31 -6.65
C VAL A 298 -0.80 9.87 -6.61
N THR A 299 -1.76 9.15 -6.08
CA THR A 299 -3.09 9.69 -5.88
C THR A 299 -3.13 10.62 -4.68
N ALA A 300 -4.01 11.60 -4.68
CA ALA A 300 -4.26 12.44 -3.52
C ALA A 300 -4.92 11.64 -2.38
N TYR A 301 -5.71 10.62 -2.74
CA TYR A 301 -6.30 9.69 -1.79
C TYR A 301 -5.25 8.95 -0.97
N ASP A 302 -4.24 8.35 -1.62
CA ASP A 302 -3.18 7.63 -0.91
C ASP A 302 -2.42 8.52 0.08
N ILE A 303 -2.16 9.78 -0.29
CA ILE A 303 -1.50 10.73 0.60
C ILE A 303 -2.42 11.13 1.76
N ALA A 304 -3.71 11.32 1.51
CA ALA A 304 -4.68 11.59 2.57
C ALA A 304 -4.72 10.44 3.59
N GLU A 305 -4.75 9.19 3.11
CA GLU A 305 -4.71 8.00 3.97
C GLU A 305 -3.42 7.93 4.82
N LEU A 306 -2.26 8.20 4.22
CA LEU A 306 -0.98 8.20 4.93
C LEU A 306 -0.88 9.32 5.98
N THR A 307 -1.46 10.47 5.69
CA THR A 307 -1.44 11.62 6.61
C THR A 307 -2.57 11.65 7.60
N ASP A 308 -3.44 10.62 7.61
CA ASP A 308 -4.67 10.60 8.40
C ASP A 308 -5.51 11.88 8.17
N SER A 309 -5.72 12.17 6.91
CA SER A 309 -6.52 13.28 6.43
C SER A 309 -7.78 12.74 5.77
N ARG A 310 -8.84 13.54 5.77
CA ARG A 310 -10.07 13.22 5.03
C ARG A 310 -9.86 13.53 3.56
N PHE A 311 -10.26 12.61 2.69
CA PHE A 311 -10.32 12.80 1.25
C PHE A 311 -11.78 12.86 0.78
N GLU A 312 -12.10 13.88 -0.02
CA GLU A 312 -13.40 14.03 -0.64
C GLU A 312 -13.24 14.26 -2.14
N ASP A 313 -13.91 13.45 -2.95
CA ASP A 313 -14.03 13.66 -4.39
C ASP A 313 -15.30 14.47 -4.65
N ILE A 314 -15.12 15.69 -5.12
CA ILE A 314 -16.25 16.55 -5.50
C ILE A 314 -16.51 16.35 -6.99
N ASN A 315 -17.74 15.97 -7.32
CA ASN A 315 -18.24 15.88 -8.70
C ASN A 315 -17.85 17.14 -9.48
N ASN A 316 -16.96 17.07 -10.41
CA ASN A 316 -16.38 18.06 -11.32
C ASN A 316 -14.84 18.00 -11.37
N GLY A 317 -14.23 16.94 -10.82
CA GLY A 317 -12.79 16.74 -10.85
C GLY A 317 -12.00 17.50 -9.80
N TRP A 318 -12.64 17.84 -8.70
CA TRP A 318 -12.02 18.49 -7.54
C TRP A 318 -11.76 17.45 -6.46
N HIS A 319 -10.53 17.40 -5.95
CA HIS A 319 -10.16 16.55 -4.82
C HIS A 319 -9.82 17.44 -3.63
N ILE A 320 -10.42 17.15 -2.49
CA ILE A 320 -10.17 17.90 -1.26
C ILE A 320 -9.41 16.97 -0.31
N ILE A 321 -8.22 17.40 0.09
CA ILE A 321 -7.49 16.80 1.21
C ILE A 321 -7.66 17.74 2.39
N THR A 322 -8.28 17.26 3.47
CA THR A 322 -8.35 18.02 4.72
C THR A 322 -7.32 17.47 5.70
N THR A 323 -6.71 18.35 6.46
CA THR A 323 -5.80 17.98 7.55
C THR A 323 -6.51 17.93 8.91
N ARG A 324 -7.83 18.13 8.92
CA ARG A 324 -8.62 18.01 10.14
C ARG A 324 -8.93 16.54 10.41
N PRO A 325 -8.76 16.07 11.65
CA PRO A 325 -9.26 14.76 12.03
C PRO A 325 -10.75 14.65 11.69
N HIS A 326 -11.17 13.49 11.27
CA HIS A 326 -12.57 13.23 10.96
C HIS A 326 -13.42 13.46 12.21
N LYS A 327 -14.03 14.63 12.34
CA LYS A 327 -15.22 14.74 13.20
C LYS A 327 -16.30 13.99 12.44
N ILE A 328 -16.75 12.90 13.03
CA ILE A 328 -18.00 12.27 12.58
C ILE A 328 -19.04 13.34 12.81
N ASP A 329 -19.52 13.96 11.73
CA ASP A 329 -20.70 14.80 11.82
C ASP A 329 -21.81 13.86 12.29
N ALA A 330 -22.29 14.12 13.49
CA ALA A 330 -23.41 13.42 14.10
C ALA A 330 -24.69 13.79 13.36
N TYR A 331 -24.79 13.36 12.10
CA TYR A 331 -26.02 13.37 11.31
C TYR A 331 -26.13 12.02 10.60
N GLY A 332 -26.96 11.18 11.17
CA GLY A 332 -27.40 9.95 10.54
C GLY A 332 -27.99 9.02 11.54
#